data_ae75da89ecaf0f11bce3ea3d93f94e8d
#
_entry.id   ae75da89ecaf0f11bce3ea3d93f94e8d
#
_cell.length_a   1.000
_cell.length_b   1.000
_cell.length_c   1.000
_cell.angle_alpha   90.00
_cell.angle_beta   90.00
_cell.angle_gamma   90.00
#
_symmetry.space_group_name_H-M   'P 1'
#
loop_
_entity.id
_entity.type
_entity.pdbx_description
1 polymer ?
#
loop_
_entity_poly.entity_id
_entity_poly.type
_entity_poly.pdbx_seq_one_letter_code
_entity_poly.pdbx_strand_id
1 'polypeptide(L)'
;MKNKIIAVDGYASTGKTTLSKKIAKYLKFVHIDTGSMYRAFTLFAIENGLYKKEIFNKNKLEDLLNNISFSFSNNNDLLFKNSVMSNDIRSTIVSDHVSKIASLKIVRKYMVHYQRDLVLKKNCVVEGRDIGSVVFPNANVKFFMDADVKVRAKRRYDELMKNHKNISYNSVLNNVTNRDKKDANRLIAPLKKVSDSIIIDTTDMSIDQAFYLMLNHLKNI
;
A
#
# COMPACT_ATOMS: atom_id res chain seq x y z
N MET A 1 12.88 -24.58 -2.53
CA MET A 1 11.45 -24.30 -2.78
C MET A 1 11.29 -22.83 -3.13
N LYS A 2 10.41 -22.49 -4.09
CA LYS A 2 10.13 -21.09 -4.46
C LYS A 2 9.29 -20.44 -3.36
N ASN A 3 9.62 -19.20 -2.96
CA ASN A 3 8.86 -18.51 -1.91
C ASN A 3 7.40 -18.31 -2.29
N LYS A 4 6.52 -18.41 -1.31
CA LYS A 4 5.09 -18.18 -1.49
C LYS A 4 4.76 -16.71 -1.33
N ILE A 5 4.04 -16.15 -2.30
CA ILE A 5 3.61 -14.74 -2.31
C ILE A 5 2.10 -14.68 -2.42
N ILE A 6 1.48 -13.98 -1.48
CA ILE A 6 0.07 -13.61 -1.51
C ILE A 6 0.01 -12.11 -1.82
N ALA A 7 -0.58 -11.77 -2.97
CA ALA A 7 -0.79 -10.39 -3.40
C ALA A 7 -2.17 -9.90 -2.93
N VAL A 8 -2.24 -8.70 -2.34
CA VAL A 8 -3.49 -8.10 -1.87
C VAL A 8 -3.60 -6.68 -2.43
N ASP A 9 -4.33 -6.54 -3.52
CA ASP A 9 -4.62 -5.24 -4.14
C ASP A 9 -6.02 -4.74 -3.77
N GLY A 10 -6.32 -3.49 -4.07
CA GLY A 10 -7.66 -2.94 -3.90
C GLY A 10 -7.67 -1.46 -3.51
N TYR A 11 -8.86 -0.89 -3.43
CA TYR A 11 -9.10 0.52 -3.16
C TYR A 11 -8.65 0.97 -1.75
N ALA A 12 -8.54 2.29 -1.55
CA ALA A 12 -8.21 2.83 -0.23
C ALA A 12 -9.30 2.47 0.80
N SER A 13 -8.89 2.24 2.06
CA SER A 13 -9.80 1.99 3.20
C SER A 13 -10.72 0.76 3.07
N THR A 14 -10.34 -0.25 2.27
CA THR A 14 -11.05 -1.55 2.20
C THR A 14 -10.66 -2.53 3.30
N GLY A 15 -9.75 -2.16 4.21
CA GLY A 15 -9.26 -3.04 5.27
C GLY A 15 -8.05 -3.90 4.89
N LYS A 16 -7.40 -3.64 3.73
CA LYS A 16 -6.22 -4.41 3.26
C LYS A 16 -5.17 -4.63 4.34
N THR A 17 -4.67 -3.56 4.93
CA THR A 17 -3.58 -3.62 5.91
C THR A 17 -3.93 -4.49 7.11
N THR A 18 -5.16 -4.36 7.62
CA THR A 18 -5.64 -5.15 8.76
C THR A 18 -5.69 -6.63 8.40
N LEU A 19 -6.28 -6.96 7.26
CA LEU A 19 -6.44 -8.35 6.81
C LEU A 19 -5.11 -8.96 6.38
N SER A 20 -4.27 -8.22 5.64
CA SER A 20 -2.94 -8.70 5.24
C SER A 20 -2.05 -9.00 6.43
N LYS A 21 -2.04 -8.15 7.46
CA LYS A 21 -1.34 -8.41 8.73
C LYS A 21 -1.88 -9.65 9.44
N LYS A 22 -3.22 -9.78 9.51
CA LYS A 22 -3.87 -10.91 10.18
C LYS A 22 -3.54 -12.23 9.47
N ILE A 23 -3.58 -12.26 8.13
CA ILE A 23 -3.21 -13.42 7.31
C ILE A 23 -1.73 -13.74 7.45
N ALA A 24 -0.85 -12.74 7.36
CA ALA A 24 0.59 -12.92 7.51
C ALA A 24 0.94 -13.53 8.87
N LYS A 25 0.33 -13.02 9.95
CA LYS A 25 0.49 -13.57 11.31
C LYS A 25 0.03 -15.03 11.39
N TYR A 26 -1.13 -15.34 10.83
CA TYR A 26 -1.70 -16.70 10.85
C TYR A 26 -0.83 -17.70 10.10
N LEU A 27 -0.35 -17.33 8.91
CA LEU A 27 0.50 -18.18 8.07
C LEU A 27 2.00 -18.15 8.47
N LYS A 28 2.39 -17.33 9.44
CA LYS A 28 3.80 -17.05 9.79
C LYS A 28 4.60 -16.51 8.58
N PHE A 29 3.95 -15.72 7.73
CA PHE A 29 4.55 -15.01 6.60
C PHE A 29 4.94 -13.60 7.01
N VAL A 30 5.83 -12.98 6.22
CA VAL A 30 6.17 -11.56 6.39
C VAL A 30 5.11 -10.69 5.72
N HIS A 31 4.67 -9.62 6.40
CA HIS A 31 3.79 -8.63 5.84
C HIS A 31 4.58 -7.46 5.21
N ILE A 32 4.23 -7.08 4.00
CA ILE A 32 4.82 -5.93 3.29
C ILE A 32 3.71 -4.97 2.88
N ASP A 33 3.67 -3.80 3.52
CA ASP A 33 2.83 -2.66 3.12
C ASP A 33 3.60 -1.79 2.13
N THR A 34 3.40 -2.01 0.83
CA THR A 34 4.07 -1.21 -0.21
C THR A 34 3.60 0.24 -0.21
N GLY A 35 2.39 0.52 0.24
CA GLY A 35 1.90 1.88 0.43
C GLY A 35 2.73 2.65 1.45
N SER A 36 3.17 2.00 2.52
CA SER A 36 4.09 2.60 3.50
C SER A 36 5.48 2.86 2.90
N MET A 37 5.98 2.00 1.99
CA MET A 37 7.24 2.27 1.27
C MET A 37 7.17 3.55 0.44
N TYR A 38 6.11 3.72 -0.36
CA TYR A 38 5.90 4.96 -1.12
C TYR A 38 5.75 6.18 -0.22
N ARG A 39 5.08 6.05 0.92
CA ARG A 39 4.89 7.13 1.88
C ARG A 39 6.19 7.51 2.59
N ALA A 40 7.01 6.53 2.98
CA ALA A 40 8.31 6.77 3.59
C ALA A 40 9.24 7.53 2.62
N PHE A 41 9.29 7.10 1.36
CA PHE A 41 10.03 7.83 0.33
C PHE A 41 9.45 9.24 0.10
N THR A 42 8.13 9.39 0.11
CA THR A 42 7.49 10.71 -0.06
C THR A 42 7.88 11.67 1.05
N LEU A 43 7.82 11.22 2.32
CA LEU A 43 8.24 12.01 3.47
C LEU A 43 9.71 12.41 3.34
N PHE A 44 10.59 11.44 3.15
CA PHE A 44 12.02 11.66 2.95
C PHE A 44 12.32 12.65 1.81
N ALA A 45 11.61 12.52 0.69
CA ALA A 45 11.78 13.39 -0.46
C ALA A 45 11.32 14.84 -0.17
N ILE A 46 10.23 15.02 0.57
CA ILE A 46 9.76 16.35 0.99
C ILE A 46 10.77 16.99 1.95
N GLU A 47 11.19 16.26 3.00
CA GLU A 47 12.15 16.73 3.99
C GLU A 47 13.51 17.11 3.37
N ASN A 48 13.90 16.42 2.30
CA ASN A 48 15.11 16.68 1.56
C ASN A 48 14.91 17.67 0.39
N GLY A 49 13.80 18.41 0.35
CA GLY A 49 13.59 19.52 -0.57
C GLY A 49 13.29 19.11 -2.02
N LEU A 50 12.64 17.94 -2.23
CA LEU A 50 12.08 17.58 -3.55
C LEU A 50 11.04 18.61 -4.00
N TYR A 51 10.31 19.19 -3.05
CA TYR A 51 9.42 20.32 -3.26
C TYR A 51 9.97 21.56 -2.55
N LYS A 52 10.22 22.64 -3.32
CA LYS A 52 10.58 23.94 -2.78
C LYS A 52 9.45 24.92 -3.19
N LYS A 53 8.72 25.47 -2.22
CA LYS A 53 7.55 26.34 -2.48
C LYS A 53 6.59 25.68 -3.49
N GLU A 54 6.24 24.41 -3.29
CA GLU A 54 5.40 23.57 -4.16
C GLU A 54 5.96 23.28 -5.57
N ILE A 55 7.14 23.78 -5.90
CA ILE A 55 7.83 23.48 -7.16
C ILE A 55 8.58 22.14 -7.03
N PHE A 56 8.23 21.20 -7.92
CA PHE A 56 8.85 19.87 -7.98
C PHE A 56 10.26 19.94 -8.60
N ASN A 57 11.28 19.54 -7.84
CA ASN A 57 12.66 19.50 -8.32
C ASN A 57 13.00 18.12 -8.93
N LYS A 58 12.87 18.02 -10.25
CA LYS A 58 13.11 16.76 -10.98
C LYS A 58 14.56 16.28 -10.89
N ASN A 59 15.53 17.19 -10.88
CA ASN A 59 16.97 16.82 -10.87
C ASN A 59 17.37 16.16 -9.55
N LYS A 60 16.72 16.52 -8.46
CA LYS A 60 16.97 15.96 -7.12
C LYS A 60 16.35 14.58 -6.91
N LEU A 61 15.38 14.19 -7.74
CA LEU A 61 14.62 12.96 -7.54
C LEU A 61 15.50 11.71 -7.66
N GLU A 62 16.38 11.65 -8.64
CA GLU A 62 17.24 10.49 -8.89
C GLU A 62 18.27 10.32 -7.77
N ASP A 63 18.87 11.43 -7.32
CA ASP A 63 19.79 11.42 -6.18
C ASP A 63 19.12 10.90 -4.91
N LEU A 64 17.89 11.33 -4.65
CA LEU A 64 17.12 10.85 -3.49
C LEU A 64 16.80 9.37 -3.60
N LEU A 65 16.45 8.87 -4.80
CA LEU A 65 16.17 7.47 -5.04
C LEU A 65 17.39 6.57 -4.86
N ASN A 66 18.58 7.06 -5.20
CA ASN A 66 19.84 6.33 -4.99
C ASN A 66 20.25 6.27 -3.52
N ASN A 67 19.69 7.13 -2.67
CA ASN A 67 20.03 7.25 -1.25
C ASN A 67 18.99 6.59 -0.30
N ILE A 68 18.16 5.69 -0.81
CA ILE A 68 17.20 4.96 0.01
C ILE A 68 17.52 3.47 0.06
N SER A 69 17.05 2.82 1.11
CA SER A 69 17.05 1.37 1.25
C SER A 69 15.82 0.91 2.03
N PHE A 70 15.41 -0.33 1.77
CA PHE A 70 14.39 -1.02 2.53
C PHE A 70 14.92 -2.36 3.02
N SER A 71 14.64 -2.69 4.26
CA SER A 71 15.06 -3.93 4.90
C SER A 71 14.03 -4.39 5.94
N PHE A 72 14.30 -5.51 6.61
CA PHE A 72 13.49 -5.95 7.74
C PHE A 72 14.30 -5.91 9.03
N SER A 73 13.62 -5.56 10.14
CA SER A 73 14.14 -5.77 11.49
C SER A 73 14.18 -7.28 11.84
N ASN A 74 14.78 -7.62 12.97
CA ASN A 74 14.72 -8.99 13.51
C ASN A 74 13.29 -9.48 13.77
N ASN A 75 12.37 -8.54 14.06
CA ASN A 75 10.95 -8.83 14.27
C ASN A 75 10.12 -8.84 12.97
N ASN A 76 10.78 -8.78 11.80
CA ASN A 76 10.17 -8.65 10.48
C ASN A 76 9.37 -7.36 10.25
N ASP A 77 9.65 -6.28 10.99
CA ASP A 77 9.11 -4.97 10.69
C ASP A 77 9.84 -4.37 9.48
N LEU A 78 9.10 -3.76 8.58
CA LEU A 78 9.67 -3.09 7.41
C LEU A 78 10.38 -1.80 7.84
N LEU A 79 11.66 -1.70 7.50
CA LEU A 79 12.52 -0.56 7.79
C LEU A 79 12.76 0.29 6.53
N PHE A 80 12.90 1.58 6.73
CA PHE A 80 13.36 2.54 5.74
C PHE A 80 14.67 3.16 6.23
N LYS A 81 15.75 3.07 5.43
CA LYS A 81 17.10 3.50 5.79
C LYS A 81 17.54 2.97 7.18
N ASN A 82 17.30 1.68 7.41
CA ASN A 82 17.58 0.97 8.65
C ASN A 82 16.84 1.48 9.90
N SER A 83 15.83 2.30 9.72
CA SER A 83 15.01 2.85 10.82
C SER A 83 13.55 2.44 10.69
N VAL A 84 12.87 2.30 11.84
CA VAL A 84 11.43 2.10 11.86
C VAL A 84 10.75 3.34 11.28
N MET A 85 9.79 3.14 10.39
CA MET A 85 9.05 4.24 9.77
C MET A 85 8.18 4.96 10.81
N SER A 86 8.33 6.29 10.91
CA SER A 86 7.54 7.11 11.82
C SER A 86 6.06 7.15 11.42
N ASN A 87 5.21 7.57 12.35
CA ASN A 87 3.79 7.81 12.06
C ASN A 87 3.57 8.97 11.08
N ASP A 88 4.57 9.84 10.89
CA ASP A 88 4.52 11.01 9.99
C ASP A 88 4.35 10.64 8.52
N ILE A 89 4.68 9.40 8.15
CA ILE A 89 4.36 8.88 6.81
C ILE A 89 2.84 8.89 6.50
N ARG A 90 1.99 9.05 7.52
CA ARG A 90 0.53 9.14 7.40
C ARG A 90 -0.01 10.57 7.54
N SER A 91 0.86 11.56 7.65
CA SER A 91 0.50 12.98 7.70
C SER A 91 -0.26 13.44 6.47
N THR A 92 -0.96 14.57 6.59
CA THR A 92 -1.72 15.18 5.49
C THR A 92 -0.80 15.51 4.32
N ILE A 93 0.34 16.15 4.58
CA ILE A 93 1.30 16.54 3.55
C ILE A 93 1.80 15.33 2.73
N VAL A 94 2.10 14.20 3.37
CA VAL A 94 2.47 12.97 2.68
C VAL A 94 1.29 12.41 1.87
N SER A 95 0.08 12.46 2.44
CA SER A 95 -1.12 11.95 1.77
C SER A 95 -1.47 12.72 0.50
N ASP A 96 -1.22 14.02 0.46
CA ASP A 96 -1.47 14.88 -0.69
C ASP A 96 -0.47 14.66 -1.84
N HIS A 97 0.79 14.30 -1.50
CA HIS A 97 1.87 14.15 -2.47
C HIS A 97 2.12 12.71 -2.93
N VAL A 98 1.83 11.71 -2.10
CA VAL A 98 2.21 10.31 -2.36
C VAL A 98 1.66 9.77 -3.68
N SER A 99 0.44 10.11 -4.07
CA SER A 99 -0.15 9.62 -5.34
C SER A 99 0.58 10.19 -6.55
N LYS A 100 1.01 11.47 -6.49
CA LYS A 100 1.80 12.11 -7.55
C LYS A 100 3.19 11.48 -7.66
N ILE A 101 3.88 11.29 -6.53
CA ILE A 101 5.21 10.64 -6.49
C ILE A 101 5.11 9.19 -6.98
N ALA A 102 4.11 8.43 -6.53
CA ALA A 102 3.90 7.04 -6.94
C ALA A 102 3.51 6.87 -8.42
N SER A 103 3.10 7.93 -9.13
CA SER A 103 2.83 7.89 -10.57
C SER A 103 4.09 8.08 -11.44
N LEU A 104 5.20 8.54 -10.86
CA LEU A 104 6.44 8.79 -11.60
C LEU A 104 7.12 7.47 -12.00
N LYS A 105 7.42 7.30 -13.29
CA LYS A 105 8.00 6.07 -13.85
C LYS A 105 9.30 5.68 -13.15
N ILE A 106 10.18 6.65 -12.88
CA ILE A 106 11.45 6.40 -12.21
C ILE A 106 11.26 5.92 -10.78
N VAL A 107 10.37 6.54 -10.00
CA VAL A 107 10.05 6.11 -8.62
C VAL A 107 9.52 4.69 -8.63
N ARG A 108 8.61 4.37 -9.53
CA ARG A 108 8.07 3.01 -9.66
C ARG A 108 9.15 1.98 -9.97
N LYS A 109 10.07 2.29 -10.90
CA LYS A 109 11.18 1.39 -11.24
C LYS A 109 11.98 1.00 -9.99
N TYR A 110 12.36 1.98 -9.17
CA TYR A 110 13.09 1.75 -7.93
C TYR A 110 12.24 1.00 -6.90
N MET A 111 11.00 1.42 -6.67
CA MET A 111 10.13 0.77 -5.67
C MET A 111 9.83 -0.68 -6.03
N VAL A 112 9.54 -1.00 -7.29
CA VAL A 112 9.30 -2.38 -7.73
C VAL A 112 10.54 -3.25 -7.53
N HIS A 113 11.73 -2.70 -7.79
CA HIS A 113 12.98 -3.40 -7.52
C HIS A 113 13.10 -3.74 -6.03
N TYR A 114 13.00 -2.76 -5.13
CA TYR A 114 13.04 -3.01 -3.68
C TYR A 114 11.96 -3.99 -3.20
N GLN A 115 10.74 -3.87 -3.71
CA GLN A 115 9.65 -4.78 -3.34
C GLN A 115 9.96 -6.23 -3.73
N ARG A 116 10.56 -6.44 -4.90
CA ARG A 116 10.97 -7.78 -5.36
C ARG A 116 12.14 -8.34 -4.55
N ASP A 117 13.12 -7.52 -4.20
CA ASP A 117 14.27 -7.94 -3.41
C ASP A 117 13.86 -8.37 -1.98
N LEU A 118 12.91 -7.65 -1.37
CA LEU A 118 12.42 -7.96 -0.03
C LEU A 118 11.81 -9.37 0.09
N VAL A 119 11.26 -9.93 -0.98
CA VAL A 119 10.60 -11.26 -0.94
C VAL A 119 11.51 -12.42 -1.32
N LEU A 120 12.77 -12.19 -1.73
CA LEU A 120 13.64 -13.22 -2.31
C LEU A 120 13.89 -14.41 -1.39
N LYS A 121 13.79 -14.25 -0.07
CA LYS A 121 14.11 -15.29 0.92
C LYS A 121 12.97 -15.58 1.90
N LYS A 122 11.78 -15.03 1.70
CA LYS A 122 10.69 -15.12 2.69
C LYS A 122 9.35 -15.33 2.01
N ASN A 123 8.49 -16.14 2.63
CA ASN A 123 7.08 -16.18 2.27
C ASN A 123 6.42 -14.87 2.72
N CYS A 124 5.65 -14.23 1.84
CA CYS A 124 5.16 -12.88 2.09
C CYS A 124 3.67 -12.72 1.76
N VAL A 125 3.00 -11.86 2.54
CA VAL A 125 1.74 -11.21 2.16
C VAL A 125 2.08 -9.77 1.81
N VAL A 126 1.90 -9.41 0.54
CA VAL A 126 2.26 -8.10 0.00
C VAL A 126 1.00 -7.36 -0.38
N GLU A 127 0.79 -6.19 0.20
CA GLU A 127 -0.37 -5.35 -0.12
C GLU A 127 -0.01 -4.09 -0.91
N GLY A 128 -0.92 -3.66 -1.79
CA GLY A 128 -0.72 -2.45 -2.59
C GLY A 128 -1.88 -2.06 -3.49
N ARG A 129 -1.54 -1.71 -4.76
CA ARG A 129 -2.49 -1.32 -5.81
C ARG A 129 -2.27 -2.09 -7.11
N ASP A 130 -1.09 -2.61 -7.31
CA ASP A 130 -0.65 -3.25 -8.54
C ASP A 130 0.28 -4.44 -8.26
N ILE A 131 0.11 -5.05 -7.10
CA ILE A 131 0.95 -6.15 -6.64
C ILE A 131 0.75 -7.36 -7.55
N GLY A 132 -0.49 -7.80 -7.73
CA GLY A 132 -0.83 -8.95 -8.57
C GLY A 132 -0.78 -8.67 -10.08
N SER A 133 -0.77 -7.38 -10.48
CA SER A 133 -0.74 -7.02 -11.91
C SER A 133 0.66 -6.69 -12.44
N VAL A 134 1.55 -6.13 -11.60
CA VAL A 134 2.86 -5.59 -12.02
C VAL A 134 4.01 -6.11 -11.17
N VAL A 135 3.90 -6.03 -9.83
CA VAL A 135 5.03 -6.36 -8.95
C VAL A 135 5.27 -7.86 -8.92
N PHE A 136 4.22 -8.63 -8.65
CA PHE A 136 4.24 -10.10 -8.60
C PHE A 136 3.12 -10.72 -9.45
N PRO A 137 3.21 -10.63 -10.79
CA PRO A 137 2.19 -11.16 -11.68
C PRO A 137 2.03 -12.68 -11.57
N ASN A 138 3.02 -13.37 -11.01
CA ASN A 138 3.01 -14.81 -10.75
C ASN A 138 2.86 -15.12 -9.25
N ALA A 139 2.21 -14.25 -8.46
CA ALA A 139 1.90 -14.53 -7.06
C ALA A 139 1.04 -15.80 -6.93
N ASN A 140 1.25 -16.58 -5.86
CA ASN A 140 0.54 -17.85 -5.65
C ASN A 140 -0.98 -17.65 -5.48
N VAL A 141 -1.37 -16.57 -4.81
CA VAL A 141 -2.76 -16.15 -4.70
C VAL A 141 -2.82 -14.62 -4.83
N LYS A 142 -3.85 -14.15 -5.53
CA LYS A 142 -4.12 -12.73 -5.69
C LYS A 142 -5.50 -12.41 -5.18
N PHE A 143 -5.58 -11.48 -4.23
CA PHE A 143 -6.83 -10.91 -3.77
C PHE A 143 -6.99 -9.49 -4.31
N PHE A 144 -8.21 -9.15 -4.69
CA PHE A 144 -8.62 -7.78 -4.94
C PHE A 144 -9.70 -7.38 -3.95
N MET A 145 -9.37 -6.45 -3.07
CA MET A 145 -10.29 -6.00 -2.03
C MET A 145 -11.10 -4.79 -2.48
N ASP A 146 -12.41 -4.93 -2.39
CA ASP A 146 -13.39 -3.90 -2.72
C ASP A 146 -14.28 -3.58 -1.52
N ALA A 147 -14.96 -2.45 -1.56
CA ALA A 147 -16.08 -2.08 -0.69
C ALA A 147 -16.76 -0.83 -1.26
N ASP A 148 -18.03 -0.61 -0.93
CA ASP A 148 -18.75 0.62 -1.26
C ASP A 148 -17.97 1.87 -0.80
N VAL A 149 -17.94 2.91 -1.65
CA VAL A 149 -17.12 4.11 -1.41
C VAL A 149 -17.54 4.86 -0.14
N LYS A 150 -18.86 4.87 0.20
CA LYS A 150 -19.36 5.54 1.41
C LYS A 150 -18.93 4.77 2.66
N VAL A 151 -18.93 3.42 2.59
CA VAL A 151 -18.44 2.56 3.68
C VAL A 151 -16.95 2.79 3.91
N ARG A 152 -16.15 2.86 2.84
CA ARG A 152 -14.71 3.16 2.94
C ARG A 152 -14.43 4.56 3.47
N ALA A 153 -15.21 5.55 3.02
CA ALA A 153 -15.12 6.90 3.53
C ALA A 153 -15.49 6.98 5.03
N LYS A 154 -16.52 6.25 5.46
CA LYS A 154 -16.91 6.16 6.88
C LYS A 154 -15.81 5.54 7.72
N ARG A 155 -15.24 4.39 7.30
CA ARG A 155 -14.10 3.75 7.98
C ARG A 155 -12.90 4.70 8.12
N ARG A 156 -12.60 5.45 7.06
CA ARG A 156 -11.51 6.43 7.08
C ARG A 156 -11.81 7.64 7.95
N TYR A 157 -13.03 8.12 7.93
CA TYR A 157 -13.49 9.21 8.79
C TYR A 157 -13.34 8.83 10.27
N ASP A 158 -13.81 7.64 10.66
CA ASP A 158 -13.72 7.16 12.04
C ASP A 158 -12.26 6.97 12.49
N GLU A 159 -11.37 6.50 11.60
CA GLU A 159 -9.93 6.42 11.85
C GLU A 159 -9.31 7.81 12.11
N LEU A 160 -9.67 8.81 11.30
CA LEU A 160 -9.12 10.16 11.40
C LEU A 160 -9.68 10.91 12.62
N MET A 161 -10.95 10.72 12.96
CA MET A 161 -11.56 11.33 14.14
C MET A 161 -10.92 10.91 15.45
N LYS A 162 -10.34 9.71 15.51
CA LYS A 162 -9.55 9.29 16.69
C LYS A 162 -8.28 10.11 16.89
N ASN A 163 -7.77 10.74 15.84
CA ASN A 163 -6.49 11.45 15.84
C ASN A 163 -6.63 12.96 15.57
N HIS A 164 -7.72 13.44 14.96
CA HIS A 164 -7.89 14.81 14.50
C HIS A 164 -9.32 15.31 14.69
N LYS A 165 -9.50 16.35 15.49
CA LYS A 165 -10.83 16.85 15.91
C LYS A 165 -11.60 17.69 14.90
N ASN A 166 -11.14 18.00 13.70
CA ASN A 166 -11.84 18.95 12.78
C ASN A 166 -11.80 18.53 11.31
N ILE A 167 -12.28 17.33 11.00
CA ILE A 167 -12.39 16.88 9.60
C ILE A 167 -13.86 16.58 9.27
N SER A 168 -14.37 17.03 8.12
CA SER A 168 -15.73 16.70 7.70
C SER A 168 -15.77 15.38 6.92
N TYR A 169 -16.87 14.63 7.09
CA TYR A 169 -17.10 13.39 6.32
C TYR A 169 -17.04 13.63 4.80
N ASN A 170 -17.63 14.73 4.32
CA ASN A 170 -17.63 15.07 2.90
C ASN A 170 -16.21 15.30 2.35
N SER A 171 -15.33 15.92 3.13
CA SER A 171 -13.92 16.07 2.76
C SER A 171 -13.23 14.70 2.64
N VAL A 172 -13.49 13.78 3.57
CA VAL A 172 -12.94 12.43 3.54
C VAL A 172 -13.49 11.64 2.35
N LEU A 173 -14.79 11.71 2.08
CA LEU A 173 -15.43 11.04 0.94
C LEU A 173 -14.83 11.52 -0.39
N ASN A 174 -14.68 12.84 -0.55
CA ASN A 174 -14.07 13.43 -1.75
C ASN A 174 -12.61 12.98 -1.89
N ASN A 175 -11.84 12.93 -0.80
CA ASN A 175 -10.45 12.48 -0.82
C ASN A 175 -10.34 11.01 -1.23
N VAL A 176 -11.15 10.13 -0.65
CA VAL A 176 -11.18 8.69 -1.00
C VAL A 176 -11.54 8.51 -2.48
N THR A 177 -12.61 9.16 -2.94
CA THR A 177 -13.07 9.06 -4.34
C THR A 177 -12.02 9.56 -5.33
N ASN A 178 -11.42 10.73 -5.05
CA ASN A 178 -10.38 11.30 -5.91
C ASN A 178 -9.12 10.44 -5.95
N ARG A 179 -8.76 9.83 -4.84
CA ARG A 179 -7.63 8.91 -4.75
C ARG A 179 -7.87 7.66 -5.58
N ASP A 180 -9.06 7.06 -5.48
CA ASP A 180 -9.41 5.89 -6.27
C ASP A 180 -9.38 6.18 -7.77
N LYS A 181 -9.92 7.34 -8.19
CA LYS A 181 -9.82 7.80 -9.59
C LYS A 181 -8.37 7.96 -10.05
N LYS A 182 -7.52 8.58 -9.21
CA LYS A 182 -6.08 8.73 -9.52
C LYS A 182 -5.38 7.39 -9.61
N ASP A 183 -5.67 6.45 -8.70
CA ASP A 183 -5.04 5.12 -8.69
C ASP A 183 -5.51 4.27 -9.89
N ALA A 184 -6.78 4.33 -10.29
CA ALA A 184 -7.34 3.58 -11.41
C ALA A 184 -6.93 4.16 -12.79
N ASN A 185 -6.76 5.48 -12.89
CA ASN A 185 -6.47 6.16 -14.16
C ASN A 185 -4.98 6.45 -14.38
N ARG A 186 -4.08 5.90 -13.57
CA ARG A 186 -2.64 6.05 -13.80
C ARG A 186 -2.24 5.46 -15.14
N LEU A 187 -1.40 6.19 -15.90
CA LEU A 187 -0.84 5.68 -17.17
C LEU A 187 0.07 4.46 -16.95
N ILE A 188 0.73 4.39 -15.79
CA ILE A 188 1.67 3.32 -15.45
C ILE A 188 1.13 2.58 -14.23
N ALA A 189 0.96 1.27 -14.35
CA ALA A 189 0.50 0.37 -13.30
C ALA A 189 -0.81 0.85 -12.61
N PRO A 190 -1.89 1.03 -13.35
CA PRO A 190 -3.18 1.39 -12.77
C PRO A 190 -3.67 0.32 -11.79
N LEU A 191 -4.43 0.74 -10.79
CA LEU A 191 -5.19 -0.19 -9.98
C LEU A 191 -6.23 -0.90 -10.85
N LYS A 192 -6.11 -2.20 -11.00
CA LYS A 192 -7.05 -3.02 -11.79
C LYS A 192 -7.26 -4.39 -11.19
N LYS A 193 -8.46 -4.93 -11.34
CA LYS A 193 -8.78 -6.33 -11.08
C LYS A 193 -8.14 -7.17 -12.17
N VAL A 194 -7.23 -8.07 -11.85
CA VAL A 194 -6.68 -9.04 -12.80
C VAL A 194 -7.58 -10.26 -12.86
N SER A 195 -7.60 -10.97 -14.01
CA SER A 195 -8.55 -12.07 -14.27
C SER A 195 -8.44 -13.23 -13.27
N ASP A 196 -7.24 -13.45 -12.73
CA ASP A 196 -6.93 -14.49 -11.76
C ASP A 196 -6.98 -14.00 -10.30
N SER A 197 -7.54 -12.81 -10.04
CA SER A 197 -7.73 -12.32 -8.69
C SER A 197 -9.07 -12.75 -8.09
N ILE A 198 -9.02 -13.16 -6.83
CA ILE A 198 -10.19 -13.44 -6.00
C ILE A 198 -10.69 -12.12 -5.46
N ILE A 199 -11.94 -11.76 -5.78
CA ILE A 199 -12.55 -10.51 -5.33
C ILE A 199 -13.12 -10.71 -3.93
N ILE A 200 -12.74 -9.84 -2.99
CA ILE A 200 -13.24 -9.79 -1.62
C ILE A 200 -13.97 -8.46 -1.44
N ASP A 201 -15.28 -8.48 -1.55
CA ASP A 201 -16.12 -7.32 -1.21
C ASP A 201 -16.35 -7.28 0.30
N THR A 202 -15.85 -6.25 0.94
CA THR A 202 -15.93 -6.08 2.40
C THR A 202 -17.00 -5.07 2.81
N THR A 203 -17.93 -4.70 1.92
CA THR A 203 -18.97 -3.69 2.19
C THR A 203 -19.72 -4.01 3.48
N ASP A 204 -20.28 -5.21 3.57
CA ASP A 204 -21.11 -5.65 4.68
C ASP A 204 -20.42 -6.67 5.59
N MET A 205 -19.09 -6.80 5.49
CA MET A 205 -18.33 -7.77 6.26
C MET A 205 -17.63 -7.15 7.46
N SER A 206 -17.65 -7.87 8.57
CA SER A 206 -16.69 -7.66 9.67
C SER A 206 -15.30 -8.11 9.23
N ILE A 207 -14.26 -7.65 9.95
CA ILE A 207 -12.87 -8.06 9.73
C ILE A 207 -12.73 -9.59 9.83
N ASP A 208 -13.42 -10.23 10.77
CA ASP A 208 -13.32 -11.68 10.97
C ASP A 208 -13.99 -12.45 9.83
N GLN A 209 -15.15 -12.01 9.36
CA GLN A 209 -15.80 -12.63 8.20
C GLN A 209 -14.90 -12.57 6.95
N ALA A 210 -14.35 -11.38 6.65
CA ALA A 210 -13.45 -11.21 5.53
C ALA A 210 -12.15 -12.04 5.69
N PHE A 211 -11.61 -12.14 6.91
CA PHE A 211 -10.45 -12.96 7.22
C PHE A 211 -10.69 -14.45 6.94
N TYR A 212 -11.79 -15.01 7.47
CA TYR A 212 -12.12 -16.43 7.23
C TYR A 212 -12.44 -16.71 5.76
N LEU A 213 -13.10 -15.78 5.07
CA LEU A 213 -13.33 -15.90 3.63
C LEU A 213 -12.00 -15.99 2.87
N MET A 214 -11.05 -15.08 3.17
CA MET A 214 -9.72 -15.13 2.54
C MET A 214 -8.96 -16.41 2.89
N LEU A 215 -9.02 -16.89 4.15
CA LEU A 215 -8.37 -18.13 4.56
C LEU A 215 -8.88 -19.35 3.81
N ASN A 216 -10.18 -19.42 3.48
CA ASN A 216 -10.75 -20.53 2.72
C ASN A 216 -10.07 -20.68 1.34
N HIS A 217 -9.65 -19.59 0.73
CA HIS A 217 -8.89 -19.57 -0.54
C HIS A 217 -7.41 -19.90 -0.37
N LEU A 218 -6.89 -19.96 0.85
CA LEU A 218 -5.47 -20.20 1.14
C LEU A 218 -5.18 -21.61 1.63
N LYS A 219 -6.18 -22.51 1.68
CA LYS A 219 -6.03 -23.89 2.22
C LYS A 219 -4.98 -24.74 1.49
N ASN A 220 -4.67 -24.40 0.24
CA ASN A 220 -3.75 -25.17 -0.62
C ASN A 220 -2.42 -24.41 -0.88
N ILE A 221 -2.09 -23.42 -0.09
CA ILE A 221 -0.84 -22.64 -0.20
C ILE A 221 0.33 -23.26 0.58
#